data_0b5d3fe770988dbe86c21c020d45d747
#
_entry.id   0b5d3fe770988dbe86c21c020d45d747
#
_cell.length_a   1.000
_cell.length_b   1.000
_cell.length_c   1.000
_cell.angle_alpha   90.00
_cell.angle_beta   90.00
_cell.angle_gamma   90.00
#
_symmetry.space_group_name_H-M   'P 1'
#
loop_
_entity.id
_entity.type
_entity.pdbx_description
1 polymer ?
#
loop_
_entity_poly.entity_id
_entity_poly.type
_entity_poly.pdbx_seq_one_letter_code
_entity_poly.pdbx_strand_id
1 'polypeptide(L)'
;SLRKHALTVEGVMRHFAGLYPGEDPELWGIVGLLHDLDYEKYPEQHCTKTQEILREKGADEVIVRGTASHGYGLCCDIEPVSTMEKVLFTIDELSGLITAAALMRPSHSVLDMEPKSVKKKFKDKRFAAGVNREVILQGAERLGMEMDTVIAETIEGMKKIADSIGLGMAAEG
;
A
#
# COMPACT_ATOMS: atom_id res chain seq x y z
N SER A 1 10.47 -4.76 6.96
CA SER A 1 11.42 -4.88 5.84
C SER A 1 10.78 -4.45 4.53
N LEU A 2 11.59 -4.10 3.56
CA LEU A 2 11.13 -3.72 2.22
C LEU A 2 10.38 -4.87 1.53
N ARG A 3 10.84 -6.09 1.75
CA ARG A 3 10.17 -7.28 1.19
C ARG A 3 8.77 -7.47 1.77
N LYS A 4 8.63 -7.34 3.08
CA LYS A 4 7.32 -7.47 3.74
C LYS A 4 6.37 -6.36 3.30
N HIS A 5 6.87 -5.15 3.15
CA HIS A 5 6.08 -4.03 2.64
C HIS A 5 5.59 -4.30 1.22
N ALA A 6 6.48 -4.79 0.34
CA ALA A 6 6.11 -5.14 -1.04
C ALA A 6 5.00 -6.21 -1.07
N LEU A 7 5.12 -7.24 -0.24
CA LEU A 7 4.11 -8.29 -0.13
C LEU A 7 2.79 -7.76 0.46
N THR A 8 2.88 -6.84 1.41
CA THR A 8 1.71 -6.20 1.99
C THR A 8 0.94 -5.43 0.93
N VAL A 9 1.64 -4.59 0.17
CA VAL A 9 1.01 -3.76 -0.87
C VAL A 9 0.45 -4.65 -1.98
N GLU A 10 1.17 -5.71 -2.37
CA GLU A 10 0.65 -6.69 -3.32
C GLU A 10 -0.70 -7.27 -2.86
N GLY A 11 -0.75 -7.77 -1.64
CA GLY A 11 -1.97 -8.40 -1.11
C GLY A 11 -3.14 -7.43 -1.01
N VAL A 12 -2.88 -6.22 -0.55
CA VAL A 12 -3.91 -5.18 -0.44
C VAL A 12 -4.42 -4.78 -1.83
N MET A 13 -3.51 -4.63 -2.81
CA MET A 13 -3.89 -4.30 -4.18
C MET A 13 -4.80 -5.37 -4.79
N ARG A 14 -4.46 -6.65 -4.60
CA ARG A 14 -5.30 -7.76 -5.08
C ARG A 14 -6.70 -7.72 -4.47
N HIS A 15 -6.77 -7.42 -3.18
CA HIS A 15 -8.05 -7.29 -2.48
C HIS A 15 -8.90 -6.16 -3.07
N PHE A 16 -8.31 -4.98 -3.22
CA PHE A 16 -9.02 -3.83 -3.78
C PHE A 16 -9.49 -4.07 -5.21
N ALA A 17 -8.69 -4.77 -6.03
CA ALA A 17 -9.10 -5.09 -7.40
C ALA A 17 -10.43 -5.85 -7.44
N GLY A 18 -10.67 -6.70 -6.44
CA GLY A 18 -11.93 -7.44 -6.31
C GLY A 18 -13.13 -6.58 -6.00
N LEU A 19 -12.93 -5.33 -5.57
CA LEU A 19 -14.02 -4.38 -5.27
C LEU A 19 -14.51 -3.65 -6.54
N TYR A 20 -13.76 -3.75 -7.64
CA TYR A 20 -14.05 -3.03 -8.88
C TYR A 20 -14.30 -4.02 -10.01
N PRO A 21 -15.55 -4.13 -10.52
CA PRO A 21 -15.86 -5.06 -11.60
C PRO A 21 -15.00 -4.83 -12.85
N GLY A 22 -14.49 -5.90 -13.42
CA GLY A 22 -13.71 -5.85 -14.65
C GLY A 22 -12.22 -5.59 -14.46
N GLU A 23 -11.77 -5.31 -13.23
CA GLU A 23 -10.36 -5.11 -12.95
C GLU A 23 -9.64 -6.44 -12.73
N ASP A 24 -8.35 -6.48 -13.09
CA ASP A 24 -7.53 -7.69 -13.03
C ASP A 24 -6.70 -7.71 -11.74
N PRO A 25 -7.02 -8.58 -10.76
CA PRO A 25 -6.25 -8.67 -9.52
C PRO A 25 -4.77 -9.02 -9.74
N GLU A 26 -4.45 -9.77 -10.80
CA GLU A 26 -3.08 -10.13 -11.12
C GLU A 26 -2.25 -8.89 -11.49
N LEU A 27 -2.80 -8.03 -12.36
CA LEU A 27 -2.13 -6.78 -12.73
C LEU A 27 -1.94 -5.88 -11.50
N TRP A 28 -2.97 -5.72 -10.70
CA TRP A 28 -2.90 -4.88 -9.49
C TRP A 28 -1.87 -5.41 -8.50
N GLY A 29 -1.81 -6.72 -8.34
CA GLY A 29 -0.83 -7.37 -7.47
C GLY A 29 0.60 -7.14 -7.92
N ILE A 30 0.86 -7.30 -9.22
CA ILE A 30 2.19 -7.06 -9.81
C ILE A 30 2.63 -5.62 -9.60
N VAL A 31 1.75 -4.65 -9.86
CA VAL A 31 2.06 -3.24 -9.67
C VAL A 31 2.38 -2.96 -8.21
N GLY A 32 1.60 -3.51 -7.29
CA GLY A 32 1.85 -3.36 -5.86
C GLY A 32 3.18 -3.96 -5.42
N LEU A 33 3.49 -5.15 -5.91
CA LEU A 33 4.73 -5.84 -5.57
C LEU A 33 5.97 -5.06 -6.05
N LEU A 34 5.88 -4.41 -7.20
CA LEU A 34 7.02 -3.74 -7.85
C LEU A 34 7.15 -2.25 -7.54
N HIS A 35 6.22 -1.66 -6.78
CA HIS A 35 6.17 -0.20 -6.64
C HIS A 35 7.44 0.43 -6.03
N ASP A 36 8.13 -0.28 -5.15
CA ASP A 36 9.37 0.17 -4.50
C ASP A 36 10.62 -0.56 -5.01
N LEU A 37 10.58 -1.09 -6.24
CA LEU A 37 11.65 -1.89 -6.82
C LEU A 37 13.03 -1.23 -6.74
N ASP A 38 13.09 0.09 -6.87
CA ASP A 38 14.33 0.85 -6.86
C ASP A 38 14.79 1.32 -5.48
N TYR A 39 13.95 1.21 -4.46
CA TYR A 39 14.18 1.91 -3.19
C TYR A 39 15.45 1.46 -2.46
N GLU A 40 15.75 0.16 -2.48
CA GLU A 40 16.89 -0.38 -1.76
C GLU A 40 18.23 0.05 -2.39
N LYS A 41 18.34 -0.05 -3.72
CA LYS A 41 19.60 0.24 -4.44
C LYS A 41 19.71 1.70 -4.88
N TYR A 42 18.61 2.33 -5.15
CA TYR A 42 18.58 3.68 -5.74
C TYR A 42 17.59 4.60 -5.00
N PRO A 43 17.74 4.77 -3.67
CA PRO A 43 16.75 5.55 -2.90
C PRO A 43 16.65 7.01 -3.36
N GLU A 44 17.74 7.58 -3.89
CA GLU A 44 17.75 8.96 -4.41
C GLU A 44 17.10 9.09 -5.78
N GLN A 45 16.84 7.96 -6.44
CA GLN A 45 16.21 7.89 -7.76
C GLN A 45 14.89 7.14 -7.70
N HIS A 46 14.27 7.13 -6.52
CA HIS A 46 12.99 6.44 -6.29
C HIS A 46 11.95 6.90 -7.30
N CYS A 47 11.13 5.99 -7.76
CA CYS A 47 10.16 6.11 -8.84
C CYS A 47 10.77 6.23 -10.25
N THR A 48 11.81 7.02 -10.43
CA THR A 48 12.46 7.18 -11.74
C THR A 48 13.20 5.92 -12.15
N LYS A 49 13.99 5.37 -11.25
CA LYS A 49 14.80 4.18 -11.55
C LYS A 49 13.93 2.94 -11.80
N THR A 50 12.83 2.81 -11.08
CA THR A 50 11.88 1.73 -11.33
C THR A 50 11.36 1.78 -12.75
N GLN A 51 11.02 2.97 -13.27
CA GLN A 51 10.54 3.12 -14.65
C GLN A 51 11.59 2.65 -15.66
N GLU A 52 12.86 3.05 -15.46
CA GLU A 52 13.96 2.62 -16.33
C GLU A 52 14.12 1.10 -16.32
N ILE A 53 14.17 0.50 -15.13
CA ILE A 53 14.36 -0.95 -14.97
C ILE A 53 13.20 -1.72 -15.65
N LEU A 54 11.97 -1.29 -15.42
CA LEU A 54 10.80 -1.97 -15.98
C LEU A 54 10.76 -1.86 -17.51
N ARG A 55 11.10 -0.69 -18.07
CA ARG A 55 11.17 -0.51 -19.51
C ARG A 55 12.25 -1.36 -20.15
N GLU A 56 13.43 -1.43 -19.53
CA GLU A 56 14.53 -2.29 -19.99
C GLU A 56 14.13 -3.76 -20.05
N LYS A 57 13.25 -4.20 -19.13
CA LYS A 57 12.76 -5.57 -19.07
C LYS A 57 11.52 -5.80 -19.92
N GLY A 58 11.06 -4.80 -20.65
CA GLY A 58 9.93 -4.95 -21.57
C GLY A 58 8.56 -4.94 -20.91
N ALA A 59 8.44 -4.38 -19.71
CA ALA A 59 7.14 -4.27 -19.02
C ALA A 59 6.20 -3.33 -19.77
N ASP A 60 4.89 -3.64 -19.70
CA ASP A 60 3.86 -2.79 -20.29
C ASP A 60 3.83 -1.42 -19.61
N GLU A 61 3.52 -0.37 -20.37
CA GLU A 61 3.46 0.99 -19.82
C GLU A 61 2.43 1.14 -18.69
N VAL A 62 1.37 0.35 -18.69
CA VAL A 62 0.40 0.35 -17.58
C VAL A 62 1.06 -0.03 -16.25
N ILE A 63 2.03 -0.93 -16.28
CA ILE A 63 2.81 -1.33 -15.10
C ILE A 63 3.81 -0.24 -14.74
N VAL A 64 4.52 0.30 -15.73
CA VAL A 64 5.51 1.37 -15.52
C VAL A 64 4.85 2.58 -14.89
N ARG A 65 3.76 3.05 -15.49
CA ARG A 65 3.01 4.20 -14.98
C ARG A 65 2.37 3.89 -13.62
N GLY A 66 1.78 2.72 -13.48
CA GLY A 66 1.12 2.31 -12.25
C GLY A 66 2.06 2.34 -11.06
N THR A 67 3.25 1.75 -11.20
CA THR A 67 4.24 1.74 -10.13
C THR A 67 4.74 3.14 -9.78
N ALA A 68 5.00 3.98 -10.78
CA ALA A 68 5.54 5.33 -10.57
C ALA A 68 4.54 6.26 -9.89
N SER A 69 3.25 6.13 -10.17
CA SER A 69 2.21 7.06 -9.70
C SER A 69 2.06 7.13 -8.19
N HIS A 70 2.54 6.11 -7.44
CA HIS A 70 2.48 6.17 -5.97
C HIS A 70 3.32 7.31 -5.39
N GLY A 71 4.33 7.76 -6.12
CA GLY A 71 5.21 8.84 -5.70
C GLY A 71 4.81 10.24 -6.17
N TYR A 72 3.63 10.39 -6.72
CA TYR A 72 3.17 11.69 -7.23
C TYR A 72 3.26 12.78 -6.17
N GLY A 73 3.89 13.89 -6.56
CA GLY A 73 4.08 15.02 -5.67
C GLY A 73 5.26 14.90 -4.71
N LEU A 74 5.86 13.72 -4.59
CA LEU A 74 7.01 13.45 -3.70
C LEU A 74 8.27 13.14 -4.50
N CYS A 75 8.21 12.21 -5.44
CA CYS A 75 9.37 11.80 -6.22
C CYS A 75 9.14 11.74 -7.74
N CYS A 76 7.92 12.02 -8.21
CA CYS A 76 7.63 12.11 -9.64
C CYS A 76 6.40 12.97 -9.90
N ASP A 77 6.15 13.30 -11.18
CA ASP A 77 5.02 14.10 -11.62
C ASP A 77 3.92 13.26 -12.28
N ILE A 78 3.92 11.95 -12.08
CA ILE A 78 2.91 11.08 -12.68
C ILE A 78 1.70 11.01 -11.76
N GLU A 79 0.68 11.77 -12.10
CA GLU A 79 -0.55 11.84 -11.32
C GLU A 79 -1.33 10.52 -11.42
N PRO A 80 -1.83 9.97 -10.28
CA PRO A 80 -2.68 8.78 -10.33
C PRO A 80 -4.02 9.12 -10.98
N VAL A 81 -4.31 8.46 -12.09
CA VAL A 81 -5.51 8.70 -12.91
C VAL A 81 -6.44 7.48 -12.91
N SER A 82 -5.90 6.28 -13.11
CA SER A 82 -6.70 5.06 -13.08
C SER A 82 -7.10 4.70 -11.66
N THR A 83 -8.14 3.89 -11.50
CA THR A 83 -8.56 3.38 -10.19
C THR A 83 -7.41 2.64 -9.51
N MET A 84 -6.69 1.79 -10.25
CA MET A 84 -5.52 1.07 -9.74
C MET A 84 -4.47 2.02 -9.18
N GLU A 85 -4.14 3.07 -9.92
CA GLU A 85 -3.16 4.07 -9.50
C GLU A 85 -3.61 4.82 -8.25
N LYS A 86 -4.88 5.20 -8.21
CA LYS A 86 -5.45 5.90 -7.03
C LYS A 86 -5.43 5.03 -5.79
N VAL A 87 -5.72 3.74 -5.92
CA VAL A 87 -5.66 2.79 -4.81
C VAL A 87 -4.23 2.66 -4.30
N LEU A 88 -3.28 2.42 -5.18
CA LEU A 88 -1.87 2.29 -4.80
C LEU A 88 -1.38 3.55 -4.07
N PHE A 89 -1.66 4.72 -4.62
CA PHE A 89 -1.31 6.00 -4.02
C PHE A 89 -1.83 6.13 -2.59
N THR A 90 -3.04 5.63 -2.33
CA THR A 90 -3.70 5.73 -1.03
C THR A 90 -3.20 4.70 -0.03
N ILE A 91 -3.09 3.42 -0.45
CA ILE A 91 -2.87 2.32 0.49
C ILE A 91 -1.39 2.08 0.79
N ASP A 92 -0.49 2.57 0.00
CA ASP A 92 0.95 2.44 0.24
C ASP A 92 1.32 2.97 1.63
N GLU A 93 1.00 4.23 1.91
CA GLU A 93 1.25 4.85 3.21
C GLU A 93 0.35 4.27 4.30
N LEU A 94 -0.91 4.03 3.99
CA LEU A 94 -1.88 3.51 4.97
C LEU A 94 -1.49 2.12 5.46
N SER A 95 -1.03 1.24 4.58
CA SER A 95 -0.59 -0.10 4.99
C SER A 95 0.60 -0.04 5.93
N GLY A 96 1.49 0.92 5.76
CA GLY A 96 2.59 1.18 6.68
C GLY A 96 2.11 1.58 8.06
N LEU A 97 1.12 2.46 8.12
CA LEU A 97 0.51 2.87 9.39
C LEU A 97 -0.16 1.68 10.10
N ILE A 98 -0.90 0.87 9.35
CA ILE A 98 -1.59 -0.30 9.91
C ILE A 98 -0.57 -1.33 10.42
N THR A 99 0.51 -1.57 9.69
CA THR A 99 1.60 -2.45 10.14
C THR A 99 2.18 -1.97 11.46
N ALA A 100 2.49 -0.69 11.56
CA ALA A 100 3.03 -0.11 12.80
C ALA A 100 2.02 -0.25 13.95
N ALA A 101 0.74 -0.01 13.69
CA ALA A 101 -0.30 -0.15 14.70
C ALA A 101 -0.46 -1.60 15.16
N ALA A 102 -0.38 -2.57 14.24
CA ALA A 102 -0.46 -3.99 14.57
C ALA A 102 0.68 -4.41 15.49
N LEU A 103 1.89 -3.96 15.21
CA LEU A 103 3.07 -4.29 16.02
C LEU A 103 3.01 -3.72 17.43
N MET A 104 2.23 -2.69 17.67
CA MET A 104 2.03 -2.11 19.01
C MET A 104 0.98 -2.85 19.82
N ARG A 105 0.20 -3.73 19.21
CA ARG A 105 -0.82 -4.51 19.91
C ARG A 105 -0.18 -5.70 20.64
N PRO A 106 -0.79 -6.18 21.75
CA PRO A 106 -0.27 -7.37 22.43
C PRO A 106 -0.19 -8.60 21.51
N SER A 107 -1.13 -8.74 20.58
CA SER A 107 -1.16 -9.86 19.63
C SER A 107 -0.10 -9.74 18.53
N HIS A 108 0.42 -8.54 18.28
CA HIS A 108 1.28 -8.23 17.12
C HIS A 108 0.64 -8.69 15.79
N SER A 109 -0.69 -8.64 15.71
CA SER A 109 -1.45 -9.18 14.59
C SER A 109 -2.42 -8.18 14.00
N VAL A 110 -2.68 -8.31 12.69
CA VAL A 110 -3.73 -7.58 12.01
C VAL A 110 -5.07 -8.32 12.08
N LEU A 111 -5.06 -9.61 12.45
CA LEU A 111 -6.26 -10.45 12.42
C LEU A 111 -7.34 -10.00 13.42
N ASP A 112 -6.94 -9.45 14.56
CA ASP A 112 -7.86 -8.94 15.58
C ASP A 112 -8.01 -7.43 15.55
N MET A 113 -7.52 -6.77 14.50
CA MET A 113 -7.54 -5.32 14.38
C MET A 113 -8.85 -4.82 13.80
N GLU A 114 -9.36 -3.72 14.37
CA GLU A 114 -10.57 -3.06 13.89
C GLU A 114 -10.24 -1.67 13.34
N PRO A 115 -11.05 -1.16 12.38
CA PRO A 115 -10.83 0.18 11.79
C PRO A 115 -10.73 1.30 12.82
N LYS A 116 -11.49 1.21 13.91
CA LYS A 116 -11.52 2.22 14.95
C LYS A 116 -10.14 2.46 15.60
N SER A 117 -9.39 1.38 15.84
CA SER A 117 -8.04 1.49 16.44
C SER A 117 -7.05 2.13 15.47
N VAL A 118 -7.17 1.84 14.18
CA VAL A 118 -6.34 2.46 13.14
C VAL A 118 -6.66 3.94 13.02
N LYS A 119 -7.94 4.31 13.02
CA LYS A 119 -8.39 5.69 12.95
C LYS A 119 -7.84 6.52 14.10
N LYS A 120 -7.79 5.95 15.30
CA LYS A 120 -7.21 6.60 16.47
C LYS A 120 -5.71 6.87 16.28
N LYS A 121 -4.97 5.88 15.76
CA LYS A 121 -3.55 6.02 15.45
C LYS A 121 -3.29 7.01 14.32
N PHE A 122 -4.17 7.05 13.33
CA PHE A 122 -4.10 8.02 12.24
C PHE A 122 -4.15 9.45 12.76
N LYS A 123 -4.97 9.73 13.77
CA LYS A 123 -5.11 11.07 14.37
C LYS A 123 -3.94 11.43 15.27
N ASP A 124 -3.17 10.48 15.77
CA ASP A 124 -1.99 10.72 16.59
C ASP A 124 -0.77 10.93 15.70
N LYS A 125 -0.47 12.19 15.39
CA LYS A 125 0.60 12.56 14.47
C LYS A 125 2.00 12.15 14.94
N ARG A 126 2.18 11.85 16.21
CA ARG A 126 3.46 11.40 16.75
C ARG A 126 3.67 9.92 16.52
N PHE A 127 2.59 9.16 16.39
CA PHE A 127 2.66 7.73 16.10
C PHE A 127 2.97 7.54 14.62
N ALA A 128 3.98 6.72 14.32
CA ALA A 128 4.44 6.48 12.96
C ALA A 128 4.58 7.79 12.18
N ALA A 129 5.37 8.71 12.72
CA ALA A 129 5.49 10.08 12.22
C ALA A 129 6.00 10.17 10.78
N GLY A 130 6.68 9.11 10.30
CA GLY A 130 7.16 9.03 8.92
C GLY A 130 6.06 8.76 7.90
N VAL A 131 4.87 8.33 8.34
CA VAL A 131 3.75 8.10 7.44
C VAL A 131 3.16 9.43 6.98
N ASN A 132 3.00 9.58 5.66
CA ASN A 132 2.44 10.79 5.08
C ASN A 132 0.91 10.71 5.08
N ARG A 133 0.30 11.28 6.12
CA ARG A 133 -1.15 11.24 6.31
C ARG A 133 -1.91 12.06 5.27
N GLU A 134 -1.29 13.12 4.78
CA GLU A 134 -1.90 13.97 3.74
C GLU A 134 -2.09 13.18 2.44
N VAL A 135 -1.12 12.35 2.07
CA VAL A 135 -1.23 11.46 0.90
C VAL A 135 -2.43 10.52 1.05
N ILE A 136 -2.62 9.97 2.26
CA ILE A 136 -3.76 9.06 2.52
C ILE A 136 -5.09 9.81 2.35
N LEU A 137 -5.20 11.02 2.91
CA LEU A 137 -6.41 11.83 2.79
C LEU A 137 -6.70 12.21 1.34
N GLN A 138 -5.68 12.66 0.60
CA GLN A 138 -5.82 12.97 -0.82
C GLN A 138 -6.22 11.75 -1.63
N GLY A 139 -5.66 10.60 -1.30
CA GLY A 139 -5.97 9.34 -1.98
C GLY A 139 -7.42 8.93 -1.79
N ALA A 140 -7.93 9.00 -0.57
CA ALA A 140 -9.33 8.70 -0.28
C ALA A 140 -10.25 9.64 -1.06
N GLU A 141 -9.91 10.93 -1.10
CA GLU A 141 -10.67 11.92 -1.86
C GLU A 141 -10.67 11.60 -3.35
N ARG A 142 -9.51 11.25 -3.93
CA ARG A 142 -9.40 10.86 -5.33
C ARG A 142 -10.23 9.63 -5.67
N LEU A 143 -10.33 8.69 -4.72
CA LEU A 143 -11.15 7.48 -4.87
C LEU A 143 -12.63 7.74 -4.66
N GLY A 144 -13.00 8.87 -4.05
CA GLY A 144 -14.37 9.13 -3.63
C GLY A 144 -14.83 8.14 -2.55
N MET A 145 -13.91 7.68 -1.70
CA MET A 145 -14.17 6.65 -0.70
C MET A 145 -14.00 7.24 0.71
N GLU A 146 -14.92 6.94 1.61
CA GLU A 146 -14.81 7.36 2.99
C GLU A 146 -13.58 6.74 3.66
N MET A 147 -12.92 7.50 4.54
CA MET A 147 -11.72 7.02 5.25
C MET A 147 -11.98 5.73 6.02
N ASP A 148 -13.14 5.61 6.67
CA ASP A 148 -13.48 4.40 7.41
C ASP A 148 -13.52 3.18 6.49
N THR A 149 -14.02 3.34 5.27
CA THR A 149 -14.06 2.27 4.27
C THR A 149 -12.66 1.93 3.75
N VAL A 150 -11.86 2.94 3.46
CA VAL A 150 -10.48 2.73 3.00
C VAL A 150 -9.70 1.94 4.06
N ILE A 151 -9.81 2.33 5.31
CA ILE A 151 -9.14 1.65 6.42
C ILE A 151 -9.64 0.20 6.54
N ALA A 152 -10.95 0.01 6.54
CA ALA A 152 -11.56 -1.32 6.68
C ALA A 152 -11.12 -2.26 5.57
N GLU A 153 -11.14 -1.80 4.32
CA GLU A 153 -10.75 -2.62 3.17
C GLU A 153 -9.24 -2.91 3.15
N THR A 154 -8.42 -1.95 3.59
CA THR A 154 -6.97 -2.17 3.70
C THR A 154 -6.68 -3.24 4.75
N ILE A 155 -7.34 -3.18 5.90
CA ILE A 155 -7.23 -4.21 6.94
C ILE A 155 -7.63 -5.58 6.38
N GLU A 156 -8.77 -5.66 5.68
CA GLU A 156 -9.24 -6.92 5.12
C GLU A 156 -8.24 -7.51 4.11
N GLY A 157 -7.64 -6.68 3.28
CA GLY A 157 -6.60 -7.12 2.36
C GLY A 157 -5.37 -7.65 3.10
N MET A 158 -4.96 -6.99 4.18
CA MET A 158 -3.82 -7.43 4.99
C MET A 158 -4.12 -8.73 5.74
N LYS A 159 -5.35 -8.91 6.21
CA LYS A 159 -5.75 -10.16 6.89
C LYS A 159 -5.58 -11.39 6.00
N LYS A 160 -5.85 -11.25 4.71
CA LYS A 160 -5.73 -12.37 3.76
C LYS A 160 -4.31 -12.90 3.61
N ILE A 161 -3.32 -12.05 3.90
CA ILE A 161 -1.90 -12.40 3.75
C ILE A 161 -1.12 -12.24 5.06
N ALA A 162 -1.83 -12.23 6.19
CA ALA A 162 -1.25 -11.90 7.49
C ALA A 162 -0.04 -12.78 7.83
N ASP A 163 -0.10 -14.08 7.59
CA ASP A 163 1.00 -15.00 7.87
C ASP A 163 2.24 -14.67 7.04
N SER A 164 2.05 -14.32 5.76
CA SER A 164 3.14 -14.01 4.84
C SER A 164 3.91 -12.75 5.23
N ILE A 165 3.26 -11.85 5.95
CA ILE A 165 3.87 -10.57 6.35
C ILE A 165 4.20 -10.52 7.86
N GLY A 166 4.06 -11.65 8.55
CA GLY A 166 4.40 -11.76 9.97
C GLY A 166 3.42 -11.06 10.91
N LEU A 167 2.19 -10.83 10.47
CA LEU A 167 1.13 -10.19 11.26
C LEU A 167 -0.04 -11.12 11.55
N GLY A 168 0.15 -12.44 11.40
CA GLY A 168 -0.80 -13.45 11.85
C GLY A 168 -0.75 -13.61 13.37
N MET A 169 -1.75 -14.29 13.93
CA MET A 169 -1.74 -14.60 15.36
C MET A 169 -0.56 -15.52 15.66
N ALA A 170 0.19 -15.21 16.72
CA ALA A 170 1.27 -16.08 17.16
C ALA A 170 0.68 -17.46 17.51
N ALA A 171 1.35 -18.52 17.01
CA ALA A 171 0.97 -19.86 17.43
C ALA A 171 1.15 -19.99 18.95
N GLU A 172 0.12 -20.47 19.65
CA GLU A 172 0.26 -20.82 21.05
C GLU A 172 1.22 -22.02 21.11
N GLY A 173 2.44 -21.73 21.49
CA GLY A 173 3.48 -22.73 21.54
C GLY A 173 3.85 -23.09 22.94
#